data_e96a6c218d1f2dd7f09c60b620956989
#
_entry.id   e96a6c218d1f2dd7f09c60b620956989
#
_cell.length_a   1.000
_cell.length_b   1.000
_cell.length_c   1.000
_cell.angle_alpha   90.00
_cell.angle_beta   90.00
_cell.angle_gamma   90.00
#
_symmetry.space_group_name_H-M   'P 1'
#
loop_
_entity.id
_entity.type
_entity.pdbx_description
1 polymer ?
#
loop_
_entity_poly.entity_id
_entity_poly.type
_entity_poly.pdbx_seq_one_letter_code
_entity_poly.pdbx_strand_id
1 'polypeptide(L)'
;YTVSEEPVEGYETTIEGTNITNTRTPEVVEIPVTKIWKDNDNQDGVRPDKVTVRLLADGTEVASQELSAATDWKTVFTNLPKYNHGKQIVYTVTEDTVANYSAAIDGTTITNSYKPGKTSVTVTKRWEDNNDQDGKRPSAIKVQLYADGKAQGKEVELSAKNNWTHTFSNLPLKAKGKEIQYQVKEVGTVKGYTSTVDDSNKGNVVITNSRTPEVTEVAVKKIWDDADNKEGLRPEKITVRLLADGQEVAVKEITATDNWQASFTDLPVYKEG
;
A
#
# COMPACT_ATOMS: atom_id res chain seq x y z
N TYR A 1 22.63 -79.88 -40.64
CA TYR A 1 23.44 -78.72 -40.39
C TYR A 1 22.65 -77.80 -39.47
N THR A 2 23.37 -77.19 -38.49
CA THR A 2 22.82 -76.16 -37.57
C THR A 2 23.72 -74.92 -37.68
N VAL A 3 23.19 -73.76 -37.38
CA VAL A 3 23.94 -72.51 -37.30
C VAL A 3 24.06 -72.06 -35.86
N SER A 4 25.15 -71.36 -35.51
CA SER A 4 25.33 -70.71 -34.22
C SER A 4 26.04 -69.40 -34.47
N GLU A 5 25.90 -68.45 -33.54
CA GLU A 5 26.61 -67.15 -33.53
C GLU A 5 27.41 -67.04 -32.24
N GLU A 6 28.59 -66.43 -32.30
CA GLU A 6 29.30 -66.01 -31.10
C GLU A 6 28.48 -64.88 -30.43
N PRO A 7 28.42 -64.83 -29.09
CA PRO A 7 27.66 -63.79 -28.38
C PRO A 7 28.05 -62.37 -28.80
N VAL A 8 27.06 -61.58 -29.19
CA VAL A 8 27.21 -60.13 -29.45
C VAL A 8 26.86 -59.38 -28.19
N GLU A 9 27.82 -58.64 -27.61
CA GLU A 9 27.63 -57.90 -26.36
C GLU A 9 26.46 -56.91 -26.46
N GLY A 10 25.55 -56.96 -25.51
CA GLY A 10 24.36 -56.10 -25.43
C GLY A 10 23.23 -56.49 -26.33
N TYR A 11 23.23 -57.68 -26.95
CA TYR A 11 22.15 -58.23 -27.75
C TYR A 11 21.68 -59.61 -27.19
N GLU A 12 20.38 -59.87 -27.31
CA GLU A 12 19.82 -61.19 -27.17
C GLU A 12 19.71 -61.84 -28.53
N THR A 13 20.27 -63.03 -28.66
CA THR A 13 20.28 -63.81 -29.93
C THR A 13 19.21 -64.88 -29.89
N THR A 14 18.36 -64.92 -30.90
CA THR A 14 17.42 -66.02 -31.16
C THR A 14 17.72 -66.65 -32.50
N ILE A 15 17.66 -68.02 -32.58
CA ILE A 15 17.95 -68.74 -33.79
C ILE A 15 16.74 -69.59 -34.14
N GLU A 16 16.16 -69.35 -35.32
CA GLU A 16 15.04 -70.12 -35.88
C GLU A 16 15.46 -70.73 -37.23
N GLY A 17 15.74 -72.04 -37.22
CA GLY A 17 16.29 -72.70 -38.40
C GLY A 17 17.69 -72.20 -38.74
N THR A 18 17.84 -71.45 -39.85
CA THR A 18 19.06 -70.78 -40.27
C THR A 18 19.04 -69.25 -40.10
N ASN A 19 17.95 -68.72 -39.55
CA ASN A 19 17.82 -67.29 -39.30
C ASN A 19 18.35 -66.97 -37.89
N ILE A 20 19.28 -66.04 -37.80
CA ILE A 20 19.82 -65.50 -36.55
C ILE A 20 19.28 -64.07 -36.39
N THR A 21 18.64 -63.81 -35.25
CA THR A 21 18.10 -62.48 -34.91
C THR A 21 18.73 -61.98 -33.62
N ASN A 22 19.37 -60.83 -33.68
CA ASN A 22 19.91 -60.14 -32.52
C ASN A 22 18.99 -58.97 -32.13
N THR A 23 18.46 -59.03 -30.92
CA THR A 23 17.53 -58.03 -30.38
C THR A 23 18.21 -57.25 -29.25
N ARG A 24 18.07 -55.94 -29.29
CA ARG A 24 18.49 -55.05 -28.20
C ARG A 24 17.40 -54.05 -27.88
N THR A 25 17.11 -53.87 -26.58
CA THR A 25 16.24 -52.80 -26.11
C THR A 25 17.09 -51.56 -25.91
N PRO A 26 16.86 -50.46 -26.65
CA PRO A 26 17.60 -49.20 -26.46
C PRO A 26 17.42 -48.63 -25.05
N GLU A 27 18.48 -48.02 -24.53
CA GLU A 27 18.43 -47.29 -23.26
C GLU A 27 17.60 -46.02 -23.41
N VAL A 28 16.76 -45.74 -22.39
CA VAL A 28 15.96 -44.54 -22.31
C VAL A 28 16.31 -43.73 -21.05
N VAL A 29 15.99 -42.44 -21.07
CA VAL A 29 16.13 -41.52 -19.94
C VAL A 29 14.84 -40.79 -19.71
N GLU A 30 14.72 -40.18 -18.54
CA GLU A 30 13.61 -39.30 -18.15
C GLU A 30 14.14 -37.92 -17.82
N ILE A 31 13.43 -36.89 -18.23
CA ILE A 31 13.78 -35.50 -17.98
C ILE A 31 12.65 -34.83 -17.14
N PRO A 32 12.82 -34.73 -15.81
CA PRO A 32 11.89 -33.99 -14.97
C PRO A 32 12.04 -32.48 -15.19
N VAL A 33 10.93 -31.78 -15.26
CA VAL A 33 10.90 -30.30 -15.39
C VAL A 33 10.09 -29.72 -14.24
N THR A 34 10.65 -28.67 -13.61
CA THR A 34 10.00 -27.95 -12.54
C THR A 34 9.89 -26.48 -12.90
N LYS A 35 8.72 -25.91 -12.75
CA LYS A 35 8.45 -24.49 -12.90
C LYS A 35 8.35 -23.82 -11.54
N ILE A 36 9.05 -22.70 -11.37
CA ILE A 36 9.04 -21.87 -10.15
C ILE A 36 8.55 -20.46 -10.51
N TRP A 37 7.71 -19.88 -9.67
CA TRP A 37 7.22 -18.51 -9.77
C TRP A 37 7.80 -17.66 -8.62
N LYS A 38 8.39 -16.51 -8.97
CA LYS A 38 8.84 -15.47 -8.02
C LYS A 38 8.04 -14.19 -8.28
N ASP A 39 6.83 -14.11 -7.75
CA ASP A 39 5.84 -13.06 -8.01
C ASP A 39 4.96 -12.75 -6.78
N ASN A 40 5.46 -13.05 -5.56
CA ASN A 40 4.73 -12.91 -4.30
C ASN A 40 3.36 -13.61 -4.34
N ASP A 41 3.35 -14.88 -4.74
CA ASP A 41 2.14 -15.70 -4.86
C ASP A 41 1.06 -15.06 -5.76
N ASN A 42 1.51 -14.63 -6.95
CA ASN A 42 0.64 -13.99 -7.94
C ASN A 42 -0.08 -12.75 -7.40
N GLN A 43 0.62 -11.92 -6.59
CA GLN A 43 0.05 -10.74 -5.94
C GLN A 43 -0.72 -9.84 -6.90
N ASP A 44 -0.18 -9.58 -8.09
CA ASP A 44 -0.78 -8.67 -9.07
C ASP A 44 -1.75 -9.38 -10.04
N GLY A 45 -1.92 -10.70 -9.91
CA GLY A 45 -2.85 -11.48 -10.72
C GLY A 45 -2.44 -11.61 -12.20
N VAL A 46 -1.13 -11.53 -12.50
CA VAL A 46 -0.60 -11.56 -13.88
C VAL A 46 -0.03 -12.92 -14.28
N ARG A 47 0.07 -13.87 -13.34
CA ARG A 47 0.50 -15.25 -13.63
C ARG A 47 -0.53 -15.92 -14.53
N PRO A 48 -0.12 -16.48 -15.68
CA PRO A 48 -1.03 -17.23 -16.54
C PRO A 48 -1.47 -18.54 -15.87
N ASP A 49 -2.60 -19.07 -16.30
CA ASP A 49 -3.12 -20.35 -15.78
C ASP A 49 -2.24 -21.53 -16.19
N LYS A 50 -1.53 -21.42 -17.31
CA LYS A 50 -0.65 -22.45 -17.86
C LYS A 50 0.52 -21.84 -18.61
N VAL A 51 1.63 -22.60 -18.72
CA VAL A 51 2.80 -22.30 -19.55
C VAL A 51 3.16 -23.54 -20.35
N THR A 52 3.76 -23.34 -21.54
CA THR A 52 4.27 -24.41 -22.38
C THR A 52 5.76 -24.53 -22.17
N VAL A 53 6.23 -25.72 -21.78
CA VAL A 53 7.63 -26.08 -21.75
C VAL A 53 7.96 -27.00 -22.92
N ARG A 54 9.13 -26.82 -23.52
CA ARG A 54 9.60 -27.55 -24.68
C ARG A 54 10.87 -28.30 -24.32
N LEU A 55 10.94 -29.56 -24.77
CA LEU A 55 12.12 -30.40 -24.65
C LEU A 55 12.88 -30.39 -25.98
N LEU A 56 14.16 -30.13 -25.93
CA LEU A 56 15.05 -30.16 -27.08
C LEU A 56 16.03 -31.31 -26.90
N ALA A 57 16.28 -32.07 -27.99
CA ALA A 57 17.35 -33.05 -28.14
C ALA A 57 18.40 -32.47 -29.07
N ASP A 58 19.62 -32.28 -28.59
CA ASP A 58 20.73 -31.67 -29.35
C ASP A 58 20.32 -30.34 -30.02
N GLY A 59 19.50 -29.52 -29.32
CA GLY A 59 18.99 -28.22 -29.79
C GLY A 59 17.78 -28.27 -30.70
N THR A 60 17.25 -29.45 -31.04
CA THR A 60 16.03 -29.62 -31.85
C THR A 60 14.84 -29.99 -30.94
N GLU A 61 13.71 -29.29 -31.06
CA GLU A 61 12.52 -29.61 -30.30
C GLU A 61 11.99 -31.00 -30.62
N VAL A 62 11.78 -31.82 -29.61
CA VAL A 62 11.27 -33.20 -29.74
C VAL A 62 9.94 -33.44 -29.01
N ALA A 63 9.61 -32.59 -28.02
CA ALA A 63 8.35 -32.69 -27.28
C ALA A 63 8.01 -31.36 -26.62
N SER A 64 6.72 -31.18 -26.28
CA SER A 64 6.27 -30.06 -25.45
C SER A 64 5.20 -30.51 -24.49
N GLN A 65 5.05 -29.81 -23.35
CA GLN A 65 4.01 -30.05 -22.36
C GLN A 65 3.54 -28.76 -21.73
N GLU A 66 2.26 -28.72 -21.33
CA GLU A 66 1.68 -27.62 -20.58
C GLU A 66 1.81 -27.89 -19.08
N LEU A 67 2.30 -26.90 -18.34
CA LEU A 67 2.35 -26.90 -16.89
C LEU A 67 1.33 -25.92 -16.33
N SER A 68 0.66 -26.30 -15.25
CA SER A 68 -0.35 -25.50 -14.57
C SER A 68 -0.37 -25.81 -13.07
N ALA A 69 -1.21 -25.10 -12.31
CA ALA A 69 -1.45 -25.42 -10.90
C ALA A 69 -1.96 -26.86 -10.70
N ALA A 70 -2.73 -27.40 -11.67
CA ALA A 70 -3.23 -28.79 -11.61
C ALA A 70 -2.11 -29.83 -11.73
N THR A 71 -0.98 -29.50 -12.35
CA THR A 71 0.21 -30.36 -12.45
C THR A 71 1.25 -30.04 -11.37
N ASP A 72 0.91 -29.22 -10.37
CA ASP A 72 1.86 -28.68 -9.38
C ASP A 72 3.08 -28.03 -10.06
N TRP A 73 2.88 -27.47 -11.26
CA TRP A 73 3.92 -26.82 -12.07
C TRP A 73 5.10 -27.73 -12.40
N LYS A 74 4.84 -29.04 -12.58
CA LYS A 74 5.85 -30.07 -12.87
C LYS A 74 5.41 -31.00 -13.99
N THR A 75 6.38 -31.58 -14.65
CA THR A 75 6.18 -32.68 -15.59
C THR A 75 7.42 -33.56 -15.66
N VAL A 76 7.31 -34.72 -16.31
CA VAL A 76 8.42 -35.60 -16.64
C VAL A 76 8.25 -36.03 -18.09
N PHE A 77 9.24 -35.78 -18.93
CA PHE A 77 9.31 -36.37 -20.25
C PHE A 77 9.96 -37.75 -20.10
N THR A 78 9.28 -38.80 -20.52
CA THR A 78 9.67 -40.20 -20.34
C THR A 78 9.97 -40.87 -21.66
N ASN A 79 10.58 -42.07 -21.61
CA ASN A 79 10.91 -42.90 -22.78
C ASN A 79 11.77 -42.20 -23.84
N LEU A 80 12.65 -41.31 -23.41
CA LEU A 80 13.54 -40.57 -24.33
C LEU A 80 14.76 -41.41 -24.67
N PRO A 81 15.17 -41.54 -25.95
CA PRO A 81 16.38 -42.24 -26.33
C PRO A 81 17.60 -41.64 -25.63
N LYS A 82 18.44 -42.45 -25.01
CA LYS A 82 19.71 -42.00 -24.39
C LYS A 82 20.78 -41.67 -25.42
N TYR A 83 20.77 -42.39 -26.53
CA TYR A 83 21.78 -42.27 -27.57
C TYR A 83 21.17 -42.11 -28.96
N ASN A 84 21.89 -41.41 -29.84
CA ASN A 84 21.66 -41.37 -31.28
C ASN A 84 22.92 -41.75 -32.02
N HIS A 85 22.90 -42.87 -32.77
CA HIS A 85 24.07 -43.41 -33.48
C HIS A 85 25.34 -43.49 -32.60
N GLY A 86 25.19 -43.99 -31.36
CA GLY A 86 26.27 -44.15 -30.40
C GLY A 86 26.71 -42.88 -29.67
N LYS A 87 26.15 -41.71 -29.98
CA LYS A 87 26.40 -40.46 -29.26
C LYS A 87 25.29 -40.22 -28.23
N GLN A 88 25.67 -39.87 -27.01
CA GLN A 88 24.69 -39.47 -25.99
C GLN A 88 23.98 -38.18 -26.40
N ILE A 89 22.66 -38.19 -26.34
CA ILE A 89 21.81 -37.03 -26.63
C ILE A 89 21.85 -36.06 -25.45
N VAL A 90 22.03 -34.77 -25.73
CA VAL A 90 21.95 -33.69 -24.75
C VAL A 90 20.54 -33.13 -24.78
N TYR A 91 19.80 -33.38 -23.68
CA TYR A 91 18.46 -32.81 -23.49
C TYR A 91 18.52 -31.47 -22.77
N THR A 92 17.81 -30.47 -23.29
CA THR A 92 17.63 -29.15 -22.68
C THR A 92 16.16 -28.79 -22.70
N VAL A 93 15.76 -27.87 -21.83
CA VAL A 93 14.38 -27.36 -21.75
C VAL A 93 14.33 -25.87 -22.05
N THR A 94 13.22 -25.44 -22.64
CA THR A 94 12.88 -24.02 -22.84
C THR A 94 11.42 -23.79 -22.47
N GLU A 95 11.04 -22.54 -22.36
CA GLU A 95 9.65 -22.12 -22.09
C GLU A 95 9.23 -21.07 -23.12
N ASP A 96 7.97 -21.11 -23.53
CA ASP A 96 7.39 -20.02 -24.31
C ASP A 96 7.36 -18.73 -23.49
N THR A 97 7.60 -17.59 -24.13
CA THR A 97 7.66 -16.30 -23.44
C THR A 97 6.38 -16.03 -22.64
N VAL A 98 6.56 -15.76 -21.35
CA VAL A 98 5.48 -15.36 -20.45
C VAL A 98 5.49 -13.83 -20.29
N ALA A 99 4.40 -13.17 -20.68
CA ALA A 99 4.30 -11.72 -20.62
C ALA A 99 4.51 -11.19 -19.19
N ASN A 100 5.26 -10.11 -19.06
CA ASN A 100 5.65 -9.44 -17.82
C ASN A 100 6.64 -10.21 -16.92
N TYR A 101 7.06 -11.40 -17.28
CA TYR A 101 8.04 -12.18 -16.53
C TYR A 101 9.39 -12.22 -17.23
N SER A 102 10.43 -12.26 -16.43
CA SER A 102 11.76 -12.68 -16.86
C SER A 102 12.00 -14.13 -16.49
N ALA A 103 12.38 -14.96 -17.47
CA ALA A 103 12.67 -16.37 -17.26
C ALA A 103 14.15 -16.60 -17.04
N ALA A 104 14.49 -17.51 -16.13
CA ALA A 104 15.82 -18.06 -15.93
C ALA A 104 15.71 -19.59 -15.90
N ILE A 105 16.61 -20.28 -16.60
CA ILE A 105 16.63 -21.74 -16.70
C ILE A 105 17.95 -22.25 -16.09
N ASP A 106 17.83 -23.13 -15.13
CA ASP A 106 18.95 -23.83 -14.50
C ASP A 106 18.70 -25.34 -14.58
N GLY A 107 19.45 -26.03 -15.46
CA GLY A 107 19.19 -27.41 -15.82
C GLY A 107 17.76 -27.60 -16.37
N THR A 108 16.90 -28.28 -15.61
CA THR A 108 15.50 -28.51 -15.96
C THR A 108 14.53 -27.71 -15.08
N THR A 109 15.06 -26.77 -14.28
CA THR A 109 14.26 -25.86 -13.47
C THR A 109 14.11 -24.52 -14.18
N ILE A 110 12.86 -24.10 -14.41
CA ILE A 110 12.52 -22.84 -15.06
C ILE A 110 11.92 -21.91 -14.00
N THR A 111 12.56 -20.77 -13.76
CA THR A 111 12.09 -19.75 -12.80
C THR A 111 11.62 -18.52 -13.53
N ASN A 112 10.36 -18.15 -13.36
CA ASN A 112 9.82 -16.87 -13.83
C ASN A 112 9.71 -15.87 -12.68
N SER A 113 10.27 -14.70 -12.90
CA SER A 113 10.31 -13.62 -11.90
C SER A 113 9.51 -12.41 -12.38
N TYR A 114 8.66 -11.89 -11.51
CA TYR A 114 7.88 -10.66 -11.69
C TYR A 114 8.00 -9.80 -10.43
N LYS A 115 8.15 -8.49 -10.61
CA LYS A 115 8.21 -7.55 -9.50
C LYS A 115 6.85 -6.87 -9.32
N PRO A 116 6.08 -7.24 -8.29
CA PRO A 116 4.76 -6.65 -8.04
C PRO A 116 4.79 -5.15 -7.80
N GLY A 117 3.71 -4.48 -8.20
CA GLY A 117 3.52 -3.05 -8.04
C GLY A 117 3.43 -2.63 -6.57
N LYS A 118 3.95 -1.45 -6.27
CA LYS A 118 3.89 -0.85 -4.94
C LYS A 118 3.34 0.56 -5.00
N THR A 119 2.79 1.01 -3.86
CA THR A 119 2.25 2.35 -3.66
C THR A 119 2.64 2.90 -2.29
N SER A 120 2.22 4.12 -2.00
CA SER A 120 2.34 4.75 -0.68
C SER A 120 1.10 5.54 -0.36
N VAL A 121 0.86 5.77 0.94
CA VAL A 121 -0.20 6.65 1.44
C VAL A 121 0.40 7.61 2.44
N THR A 122 0.24 8.90 2.19
CA THR A 122 0.65 9.96 3.11
C THR A 122 -0.56 10.48 3.86
N VAL A 123 -0.45 10.60 5.18
CA VAL A 123 -1.45 11.23 6.02
C VAL A 123 -0.89 12.53 6.59
N THR A 124 -1.70 13.59 6.55
CA THR A 124 -1.39 14.88 7.16
C THR A 124 -2.50 15.24 8.14
N LYS A 125 -2.12 15.59 9.38
CA LYS A 125 -3.03 16.14 10.37
C LYS A 125 -3.07 17.65 10.27
N ARG A 126 -4.28 18.19 10.20
CA ARG A 126 -4.55 19.63 10.21
C ARG A 126 -5.36 20.02 11.45
N TRP A 127 -5.08 21.19 12.00
CA TRP A 127 -5.80 21.76 13.11
C TRP A 127 -6.46 23.09 12.69
N GLU A 128 -7.73 23.24 13.02
CA GLU A 128 -8.51 24.47 12.82
C GLU A 128 -9.05 24.91 14.18
N ASP A 129 -8.23 25.68 14.94
CA ASP A 129 -8.49 26.03 16.34
C ASP A 129 -7.84 27.37 16.70
N ASN A 130 -7.71 28.28 15.71
CA ASN A 130 -7.03 29.56 15.86
C ASN A 130 -5.63 29.44 16.50
N ASN A 131 -4.81 28.50 15.97
CA ASN A 131 -3.47 28.22 16.47
C ASN A 131 -3.43 27.83 17.95
N ASP A 132 -4.36 26.93 18.34
CA ASP A 132 -4.50 26.43 19.73
C ASP A 132 -4.81 27.53 20.74
N GLN A 133 -5.66 28.50 20.35
CA GLN A 133 -6.00 29.65 21.18
C GLN A 133 -6.43 29.26 22.60
N ASP A 134 -7.19 28.17 22.73
CA ASP A 134 -7.71 27.69 24.04
C ASP A 134 -6.75 26.73 24.78
N GLY A 135 -5.57 26.40 24.20
CA GLY A 135 -4.62 25.43 24.76
C GLY A 135 -5.17 24.03 24.91
N LYS A 136 -6.09 23.61 24.01
CA LYS A 136 -6.76 22.30 24.08
C LYS A 136 -6.21 21.29 23.09
N ARG A 137 -5.30 21.69 22.18
CA ARG A 137 -4.67 20.80 21.21
C ARG A 137 -3.77 19.82 21.92
N PRO A 138 -3.92 18.51 21.73
CA PRO A 138 -2.99 17.53 22.30
C PRO A 138 -1.60 17.62 21.63
N SER A 139 -0.57 17.26 22.35
CA SER A 139 0.81 17.25 21.81
C SER A 139 1.01 16.20 20.71
N ALA A 140 0.16 15.18 20.65
CA ALA A 140 0.20 14.12 19.63
C ALA A 140 -1.18 13.47 19.49
N ILE A 141 -1.43 12.88 18.31
CA ILE A 141 -2.52 11.94 18.04
C ILE A 141 -1.94 10.66 17.45
N LYS A 142 -2.75 9.61 17.33
CA LYS A 142 -2.40 8.39 16.64
C LYS A 142 -3.27 8.17 15.43
N VAL A 143 -2.70 7.57 14.39
CA VAL A 143 -3.40 7.16 13.18
C VAL A 143 -3.15 5.69 12.88
N GLN A 144 -4.12 5.02 12.28
CA GLN A 144 -4.04 3.63 11.85
C GLN A 144 -4.29 3.52 10.36
N LEU A 145 -3.41 2.80 9.66
CA LEU A 145 -3.60 2.41 8.26
C LEU A 145 -4.55 1.22 8.17
N TYR A 146 -5.43 1.22 7.17
CA TYR A 146 -6.31 0.12 6.81
C TYR A 146 -6.12 -0.25 5.33
N ALA A 147 -6.18 -1.54 5.03
CA ALA A 147 -6.22 -2.08 3.67
C ALA A 147 -7.49 -2.92 3.54
N ASP A 148 -8.36 -2.60 2.58
CA ASP A 148 -9.66 -3.24 2.39
C ASP A 148 -10.46 -3.38 3.69
N GLY A 149 -10.45 -2.29 4.50
CA GLY A 149 -11.14 -2.21 5.79
C GLY A 149 -10.48 -2.94 6.97
N LYS A 150 -9.33 -3.59 6.78
CA LYS A 150 -8.58 -4.27 7.84
C LYS A 150 -7.38 -3.45 8.26
N ALA A 151 -7.16 -3.32 9.58
CA ALA A 151 -5.99 -2.63 10.13
C ALA A 151 -4.67 -3.28 9.66
N GLN A 152 -3.72 -2.43 9.27
CA GLN A 152 -2.40 -2.83 8.78
C GLN A 152 -1.30 -2.21 9.64
N GLY A 153 -0.39 -3.06 10.13
CA GLY A 153 0.75 -2.63 10.92
C GLY A 153 0.36 -2.05 12.29
N LYS A 154 1.24 -1.23 12.84
CA LYS A 154 1.04 -0.55 14.12
C LYS A 154 0.47 0.85 13.91
N GLU A 155 -0.20 1.36 14.94
CA GLU A 155 -0.56 2.77 15.01
C GLU A 155 0.68 3.67 14.92
N VAL A 156 0.53 4.82 14.28
CA VAL A 156 1.60 5.81 14.10
C VAL A 156 1.22 7.09 14.80
N GLU A 157 2.16 7.66 15.55
CA GLU A 157 1.99 8.95 16.20
C GLU A 157 2.25 10.11 15.23
N LEU A 158 1.35 11.09 15.21
CA LEU A 158 1.51 12.38 14.54
C LEU A 158 1.62 13.48 15.61
N SER A 159 2.64 14.32 15.49
CA SER A 159 2.94 15.41 16.41
C SER A 159 3.73 16.53 15.70
N ALA A 160 4.03 17.61 16.39
CA ALA A 160 4.88 18.67 15.85
C ALA A 160 6.28 18.16 15.45
N LYS A 161 6.77 17.08 16.08
CA LYS A 161 8.10 16.49 15.77
C LYS A 161 8.21 15.93 14.36
N ASN A 162 7.11 15.47 13.78
CA ASN A 162 7.05 14.95 12.42
C ASN A 162 6.18 15.84 11.50
N ASN A 163 6.03 17.12 11.87
CA ASN A 163 5.21 18.10 11.15
C ASN A 163 3.76 17.60 10.93
N TRP A 164 3.24 16.81 11.86
CA TRP A 164 1.89 16.25 11.80
C TRP A 164 1.64 15.40 10.55
N THR A 165 2.68 14.77 9.99
CA THR A 165 2.58 13.97 8.77
C THR A 165 3.32 12.65 8.88
N HIS A 166 2.84 11.63 8.14
CA HIS A 166 3.52 10.35 8.00
C HIS A 166 3.22 9.74 6.63
N THR A 167 4.20 9.04 6.05
CA THR A 167 4.03 8.29 4.79
C THR A 167 4.19 6.79 5.04
N PHE A 168 3.12 6.04 4.83
CA PHE A 168 3.16 4.59 4.75
C PHE A 168 3.67 4.20 3.36
N SER A 169 4.88 3.65 3.30
CA SER A 169 5.57 3.32 2.04
C SER A 169 5.63 1.82 1.78
N ASN A 170 6.02 1.47 0.54
CA ASN A 170 6.19 0.07 0.11
C ASN A 170 4.93 -0.80 0.24
N LEU A 171 3.76 -0.19 0.22
CA LEU A 171 2.50 -0.89 0.29
C LEU A 171 2.24 -1.67 -1.01
N PRO A 172 1.72 -2.91 -0.97
CA PRO A 172 1.27 -3.60 -2.16
C PRO A 172 0.22 -2.80 -2.92
N LEU A 173 0.36 -2.66 -4.26
CA LEU A 173 -0.65 -1.98 -5.06
C LEU A 173 -1.90 -2.85 -5.22
N LYS A 174 -1.71 -4.16 -5.35
CA LYS A 174 -2.76 -5.14 -5.57
C LYS A 174 -2.66 -6.34 -4.63
N ALA A 175 -3.76 -7.05 -4.46
CA ALA A 175 -3.82 -8.38 -3.86
C ALA A 175 -4.70 -9.27 -4.74
N LYS A 176 -4.18 -10.43 -5.18
CA LYS A 176 -4.87 -11.37 -6.09
C LYS A 176 -5.46 -10.66 -7.32
N GLY A 177 -4.68 -9.74 -7.91
CA GLY A 177 -5.05 -8.98 -9.10
C GLY A 177 -5.98 -7.78 -8.89
N LYS A 178 -6.53 -7.58 -7.69
CA LYS A 178 -7.42 -6.44 -7.37
C LYS A 178 -6.64 -5.33 -6.67
N GLU A 179 -6.93 -4.08 -7.01
CA GLU A 179 -6.38 -2.93 -6.28
C GLU A 179 -6.82 -2.94 -4.82
N ILE A 180 -5.86 -2.71 -3.93
CA ILE A 180 -6.11 -2.58 -2.48
C ILE A 180 -6.60 -1.15 -2.20
N GLN A 181 -7.71 -1.03 -1.45
CA GLN A 181 -8.24 0.24 -0.99
C GLN A 181 -7.61 0.59 0.36
N TYR A 182 -6.71 1.58 0.34
CA TYR A 182 -6.07 2.08 1.55
C TYR A 182 -6.85 3.25 2.15
N GLN A 183 -6.98 3.25 3.47
CA GLN A 183 -7.57 4.31 4.27
C GLN A 183 -6.71 4.58 5.50
N VAL A 184 -6.69 5.83 5.98
CA VAL A 184 -6.07 6.17 7.27
C VAL A 184 -7.13 6.81 8.16
N LYS A 185 -7.19 6.39 9.42
CA LYS A 185 -8.13 6.89 10.41
C LYS A 185 -7.40 7.34 11.66
N GLU A 186 -7.88 8.40 12.27
CA GLU A 186 -7.46 8.81 13.62
C GLU A 186 -7.93 7.77 14.64
N VAL A 187 -7.08 7.43 15.59
CA VAL A 187 -7.39 6.47 16.66
C VAL A 187 -7.97 7.23 17.85
N GLY A 188 -9.23 6.89 18.18
CA GLY A 188 -9.95 7.59 19.23
C GLY A 188 -10.52 8.93 18.78
N THR A 189 -10.81 9.80 19.76
CA THR A 189 -11.35 11.15 19.55
C THR A 189 -10.60 12.16 20.39
N VAL A 190 -10.38 13.37 19.86
CA VAL A 190 -9.82 14.48 20.63
C VAL A 190 -10.96 15.26 21.27
N LYS A 191 -10.94 15.33 22.61
CA LYS A 191 -12.00 16.00 23.38
C LYS A 191 -12.15 17.47 22.96
N GLY A 192 -13.37 17.86 22.62
CA GLY A 192 -13.71 19.23 22.23
C GLY A 192 -13.38 19.59 20.78
N TYR A 193 -13.01 18.61 19.96
CA TYR A 193 -12.80 18.77 18.51
C TYR A 193 -13.77 17.90 17.71
N THR A 194 -14.08 18.38 16.52
CA THR A 194 -14.77 17.62 15.48
C THR A 194 -13.74 17.21 14.43
N SER A 195 -13.71 15.91 14.09
CA SER A 195 -12.75 15.37 13.11
C SER A 195 -13.42 15.13 11.77
N THR A 196 -12.76 15.52 10.69
CA THR A 196 -13.12 15.21 9.29
C THR A 196 -11.95 14.59 8.57
N VAL A 197 -12.23 13.76 7.57
CA VAL A 197 -11.23 13.09 6.74
C VAL A 197 -11.48 13.44 5.28
N ASP A 198 -10.47 13.92 4.60
CA ASP A 198 -10.45 14.12 3.14
C ASP A 198 -9.45 13.13 2.54
N ASP A 199 -9.96 12.14 1.81
CA ASP A 199 -9.22 11.13 1.06
C ASP A 199 -9.50 11.20 -0.45
N SER A 200 -10.07 12.31 -0.92
CA SER A 200 -10.42 12.54 -2.33
C SER A 200 -9.19 12.51 -3.26
N ASN A 201 -8.02 12.84 -2.75
CA ASN A 201 -6.76 12.75 -3.47
C ASN A 201 -6.06 11.43 -3.16
N LYS A 202 -6.16 10.46 -4.09
CA LYS A 202 -5.62 9.10 -3.93
C LYS A 202 -4.16 9.13 -3.45
N GLY A 203 -3.89 8.43 -2.35
CA GLY A 203 -2.56 8.37 -1.74
C GLY A 203 -2.21 9.54 -0.82
N ASN A 204 -3.10 10.54 -0.67
CA ASN A 204 -2.94 11.65 0.26
C ASN A 204 -4.21 11.82 1.09
N VAL A 205 -4.10 11.61 2.38
CA VAL A 205 -5.22 11.72 3.33
C VAL A 205 -4.98 12.93 4.24
N VAL A 206 -5.97 13.79 4.37
CA VAL A 206 -5.93 14.91 5.31
C VAL A 206 -6.97 14.68 6.40
N ILE A 207 -6.54 14.64 7.66
CA ILE A 207 -7.41 14.55 8.83
C ILE A 207 -7.42 15.92 9.49
N THR A 208 -8.58 16.59 9.50
CA THR A 208 -8.73 17.91 10.09
C THR A 208 -9.54 17.80 11.39
N ASN A 209 -8.97 18.31 12.49
CA ASN A 209 -9.71 18.51 13.72
C ASN A 209 -9.99 20.00 13.90
N SER A 210 -11.28 20.33 14.02
CA SER A 210 -11.75 21.70 14.13
C SER A 210 -12.36 21.93 15.52
N ARG A 211 -12.04 23.08 16.10
CA ARG A 211 -12.61 23.58 17.35
C ARG A 211 -12.86 25.08 17.21
N THR A 212 -14.08 25.51 17.56
CA THR A 212 -14.36 26.92 17.72
C THR A 212 -13.87 27.35 19.12
N PRO A 213 -12.93 28.31 19.21
CA PRO A 213 -12.47 28.83 20.50
C PRO A 213 -13.61 29.45 21.33
N GLU A 214 -13.44 29.40 22.62
CA GLU A 214 -14.41 29.98 23.56
C GLU A 214 -14.33 31.50 23.53
N VAL A 215 -15.47 32.16 23.50
CA VAL A 215 -15.59 33.61 23.52
C VAL A 215 -16.46 34.08 24.67
N THR A 216 -16.26 35.34 25.08
CA THR A 216 -17.05 36.03 26.13
C THR A 216 -17.43 37.42 25.66
N GLU A 217 -18.16 38.15 26.49
CA GLU A 217 -18.50 39.53 26.28
C GLU A 217 -18.27 40.37 27.53
N VAL A 218 -18.04 41.66 27.34
CA VAL A 218 -17.95 42.65 28.41
C VAL A 218 -18.91 43.78 28.10
N ALA A 219 -19.94 43.91 28.94
CA ALA A 219 -20.88 45.04 28.89
C ALA A 219 -20.39 46.19 29.74
N VAL A 220 -20.49 47.37 29.20
CA VAL A 220 -20.09 48.62 29.87
C VAL A 220 -21.27 49.58 29.94
N LYS A 221 -21.48 50.19 31.11
CA LYS A 221 -22.46 51.24 31.34
C LYS A 221 -21.79 52.44 32.00
N LYS A 222 -21.87 53.58 31.38
CA LYS A 222 -21.47 54.87 31.98
C LYS A 222 -22.63 55.44 32.77
N ILE A 223 -22.40 55.79 34.01
CA ILE A 223 -23.32 56.46 34.89
C ILE A 223 -22.83 57.92 35.07
N TRP A 224 -23.73 58.86 34.96
CA TRP A 224 -23.52 60.28 35.24
C TRP A 224 -24.18 60.62 36.56
N ASP A 225 -23.39 61.17 37.49
CA ASP A 225 -23.91 61.75 38.75
C ASP A 225 -23.64 63.27 38.71
N ASP A 226 -24.55 63.98 38.03
CA ASP A 226 -24.39 65.39 37.68
C ASP A 226 -25.71 66.17 37.72
N ALA A 227 -26.66 65.70 38.60
CA ALA A 227 -28.00 66.29 38.76
C ALA A 227 -28.72 66.49 37.42
N ASP A 228 -28.65 65.43 36.55
CA ASP A 228 -29.27 65.34 35.22
C ASP A 228 -28.69 66.42 34.25
N ASN A 229 -27.40 66.61 34.26
CA ASN A 229 -26.68 67.56 33.44
C ASN A 229 -27.08 69.00 33.68
N LYS A 230 -27.33 69.36 34.92
CA LYS A 230 -27.85 70.66 35.31
C LYS A 230 -26.98 71.82 34.79
N GLU A 231 -25.70 71.65 34.73
CA GLU A 231 -24.75 72.68 34.26
C GLU A 231 -24.47 72.61 32.74
N GLY A 232 -25.04 71.63 32.04
CA GLY A 232 -24.82 71.44 30.59
C GLY A 232 -23.43 71.03 30.18
N LEU A 233 -22.63 70.48 31.10
CA LEU A 233 -21.21 70.15 30.85
C LEU A 233 -21.01 68.68 30.41
N ARG A 234 -22.07 67.88 30.39
CA ARG A 234 -21.96 66.49 29.95
C ARG A 234 -21.58 66.47 28.47
N PRO A 235 -20.49 65.78 28.10
CA PRO A 235 -20.07 65.67 26.70
C PRO A 235 -21.06 64.88 25.85
N GLU A 236 -21.14 65.14 24.55
CA GLU A 236 -21.99 64.42 23.62
C GLU A 236 -21.62 62.95 23.50
N LYS A 237 -20.34 62.61 23.68
CA LYS A 237 -19.79 61.24 23.61
C LYS A 237 -18.62 61.04 24.57
N ILE A 238 -18.37 59.83 24.98
CA ILE A 238 -17.18 59.40 25.67
C ILE A 238 -16.54 58.24 24.97
N THR A 239 -15.25 58.06 25.09
CA THR A 239 -14.48 56.92 24.57
C THR A 239 -14.25 55.91 25.68
N VAL A 240 -14.70 54.65 25.47
CA VAL A 240 -14.46 53.54 26.37
C VAL A 240 -13.42 52.61 25.74
N ARG A 241 -12.38 52.26 26.49
CA ARG A 241 -11.30 51.37 26.09
C ARG A 241 -11.41 50.05 26.84
N LEU A 242 -11.38 48.94 26.10
CA LEU A 242 -11.29 47.60 26.68
C LEU A 242 -9.83 47.21 26.74
N LEU A 243 -9.37 46.71 27.88
CA LEU A 243 -8.04 46.21 28.07
C LEU A 243 -8.09 44.70 28.38
N ALA A 244 -7.24 43.93 27.77
CA ALA A 244 -6.95 42.52 28.11
C ALA A 244 -5.50 42.46 28.60
N ASP A 245 -5.28 41.93 29.80
CA ASP A 245 -3.93 41.88 30.44
C ASP A 245 -3.19 43.22 30.40
N GLY A 246 -3.94 44.34 30.59
CA GLY A 246 -3.38 45.67 30.58
C GLY A 246 -3.10 46.28 29.21
N GLN A 247 -3.35 45.56 28.12
CA GLN A 247 -3.19 46.02 26.75
C GLN A 247 -4.58 46.39 26.15
N GLU A 248 -4.64 47.52 25.46
CA GLU A 248 -5.85 47.91 24.77
C GLU A 248 -6.17 46.98 23.60
N VAL A 249 -7.35 46.37 23.60
CA VAL A 249 -7.79 45.43 22.56
C VAL A 249 -9.01 45.93 21.77
N ALA A 250 -9.75 46.89 22.29
CA ALA A 250 -10.87 47.49 21.58
C ALA A 250 -11.22 48.85 22.14
N VAL A 251 -11.86 49.68 21.30
CA VAL A 251 -12.31 51.02 21.66
C VAL A 251 -13.74 51.21 21.12
N LYS A 252 -14.62 51.80 21.92
CA LYS A 252 -15.95 52.22 21.48
C LYS A 252 -16.27 53.64 21.98
N GLU A 253 -16.94 54.45 21.16
CA GLU A 253 -17.59 55.70 21.60
C GLU A 253 -19.01 55.35 22.02
N ILE A 254 -19.47 55.93 23.12
CA ILE A 254 -20.84 55.80 23.60
C ILE A 254 -21.45 57.19 23.85
N THR A 255 -22.74 57.27 23.59
CA THR A 255 -23.48 58.55 23.57
C THR A 255 -24.80 58.36 24.34
N ALA A 256 -25.56 59.45 24.47
CA ALA A 256 -26.91 59.41 25.04
C ALA A 256 -27.88 58.51 24.22
N THR A 257 -27.67 58.44 22.88
CA THR A 257 -28.52 57.58 22.02
C THR A 257 -28.29 56.08 22.26
N ASP A 258 -27.11 55.73 22.77
CA ASP A 258 -26.77 54.37 23.18
C ASP A 258 -27.18 54.10 24.66
N ASN A 259 -27.90 55.01 25.27
CA ASN A 259 -28.16 55.01 26.72
C ASN A 259 -26.87 54.90 27.54
N TRP A 260 -25.80 55.42 27.04
CA TRP A 260 -24.46 55.38 27.65
C TRP A 260 -23.99 53.96 27.94
N GLN A 261 -24.27 53.02 27.01
CA GLN A 261 -23.95 51.59 27.15
C GLN A 261 -23.23 51.09 25.87
N ALA A 262 -22.40 50.08 26.04
CA ALA A 262 -21.84 49.33 24.96
C ALA A 262 -21.51 47.90 25.41
N SER A 263 -21.50 46.95 24.47
CA SER A 263 -20.99 45.60 24.70
C SER A 263 -19.84 45.34 23.75
N PHE A 264 -18.78 44.76 24.25
CA PHE A 264 -17.69 44.19 23.47
C PHE A 264 -17.91 42.68 23.40
N THR A 265 -18.21 42.15 22.21
CA THR A 265 -18.56 40.74 21.98
C THR A 265 -17.41 40.01 21.30
N ASP A 266 -17.54 38.68 21.21
CA ASP A 266 -16.58 37.79 20.54
C ASP A 266 -15.13 37.90 21.10
N LEU A 267 -15.03 38.23 22.37
CA LEU A 267 -13.74 38.36 23.04
C LEU A 267 -13.16 36.98 23.36
N PRO A 268 -11.91 36.71 23.02
CA PRO A 268 -11.28 35.44 23.41
C PRO A 268 -11.31 35.24 24.93
N VAL A 269 -11.71 34.03 25.38
CA VAL A 269 -11.58 33.66 26.81
C VAL A 269 -10.15 33.36 27.17
N TYR A 270 -9.42 32.76 26.24
CA TYR A 270 -8.03 32.32 26.43
C TYR A 270 -7.11 32.97 25.39
N LYS A 271 -5.85 33.12 25.75
CA LYS A 271 -4.74 33.49 24.86
C LYS A 271 -3.62 32.50 25.10
N GLU A 272 -3.35 31.64 24.08
CA GLU A 272 -2.33 30.60 24.14
C GLU A 272 -2.56 29.61 25.33
N GLY A 273 -3.82 29.30 25.61
CA GLY A 273 -4.24 28.43 26.72
C GLY A 273 -4.20 29.11 28.07
#